data_1193649c467c823296168e75bb307938
#
_entry.id   1193649c467c823296168e75bb307938
#
_cell.length_a   1.000
_cell.length_b   1.000
_cell.length_c   1.000
_cell.angle_alpha   90.00
_cell.angle_beta   90.00
_cell.angle_gamma   90.00
#
_symmetry.space_group_name_H-M   'P 1'
#
loop_
_entity.id
_entity.type
_entity.pdbx_description
1 polymer ?
#
loop_
_entity_poly.entity_id
_entity_poly.type
_entity_poly.pdbx_seq_one_letter_code
_entity_poly.pdbx_strand_id
1 'polypeptide(L)'
;MLTEETIQDKIEVVGDFKHVQVRTATIIKRDGTEISRSFHRHVVAPDISADDLANESAEVQAICNAVHTEAIKTAYATHLAEQEI
;
A
#
# COMPACT_ATOMS: atom_id res chain seq x y z
N MET A 1 -2.69 9.27 -30.43
CA MET A 1 -3.51 9.62 -29.24
C MET A 1 -2.72 9.32 -27.96
N LEU A 2 -2.70 10.26 -27.03
CA LEU A 2 -2.09 10.03 -25.73
C LEU A 2 -3.11 9.44 -24.77
N THR A 3 -2.71 8.41 -24.04
CA THR A 3 -3.52 7.79 -23.00
C THR A 3 -2.74 7.73 -21.70
N GLU A 4 -3.46 7.78 -20.59
CA GLU A 4 -2.88 7.65 -19.26
C GLU A 4 -3.48 6.43 -18.58
N GLU A 5 -2.62 5.65 -17.93
CA GLU A 5 -3.01 4.44 -17.24
C GLU A 5 -2.37 4.46 -15.86
N THR A 6 -3.14 4.11 -14.84
CA THR A 6 -2.64 4.05 -13.47
C THR A 6 -2.83 2.63 -12.94
N ILE A 7 -1.72 2.02 -12.51
CA ILE A 7 -1.74 0.66 -11.97
C ILE A 7 -0.95 0.58 -10.68
N GLN A 8 -1.34 -0.32 -9.80
CA GLN A 8 -0.52 -0.68 -8.63
C GLN A 8 0.38 -1.83 -9.06
N ASP A 9 1.60 -1.49 -9.48
CA ASP A 9 2.48 -2.45 -10.13
C ASP A 9 3.34 -3.26 -9.15
N LYS A 10 3.35 -2.89 -7.88
CA LYS A 10 4.12 -3.61 -6.87
C LYS A 10 3.49 -3.43 -5.50
N ILE A 11 3.25 -4.55 -4.81
CA ILE A 11 2.74 -4.56 -3.45
C ILE A 11 3.62 -5.51 -2.66
N GLU A 12 4.23 -5.01 -1.57
CA GLU A 12 5.14 -5.78 -0.72
C GLU A 12 4.70 -5.74 0.73
N VAL A 13 4.86 -6.84 1.43
CA VAL A 13 4.68 -6.91 2.87
C VAL A 13 6.07 -6.96 3.49
N VAL A 14 6.41 -5.99 4.32
CA VAL A 14 7.75 -5.85 4.88
C VAL A 14 7.74 -5.69 6.40
N GLY A 15 8.78 -6.22 7.04
CA GLY A 15 9.04 -6.01 8.45
C GLY A 15 8.22 -6.91 9.37
N ASP A 16 8.53 -6.81 10.66
CA ASP A 16 7.89 -7.62 11.70
C ASP A 16 6.42 -7.25 11.91
N PHE A 17 6.06 -6.01 11.61
CA PHE A 17 4.69 -5.52 11.77
C PHE A 17 3.88 -5.57 10.47
N LYS A 18 4.43 -6.20 9.44
CA LYS A 18 3.74 -6.42 8.17
C LYS A 18 3.20 -5.13 7.54
N HIS A 19 4.08 -4.13 7.44
CA HIS A 19 3.74 -2.93 6.67
C HIS A 19 3.55 -3.30 5.21
N VAL A 20 2.46 -2.84 4.61
CA VAL A 20 2.17 -3.10 3.21
C VAL A 20 2.62 -1.89 2.39
N GLN A 21 3.64 -2.06 1.55
CA GLN A 21 4.15 -1.01 0.69
C GLN A 21 3.52 -1.15 -0.68
N VAL A 22 2.91 -0.08 -1.17
CA VAL A 22 2.21 -0.06 -2.45
C VAL A 22 2.90 0.93 -3.37
N ARG A 23 3.29 0.48 -4.56
CA ARG A 23 3.83 1.35 -5.60
C ARG A 23 2.78 1.49 -6.69
N THR A 24 2.43 2.74 -6.99
CA THR A 24 1.49 3.08 -8.05
C THR A 24 2.26 3.66 -9.23
N ALA A 25 2.09 3.08 -10.40
CA ALA A 25 2.73 3.56 -11.62
C ALA A 25 1.70 4.31 -12.46
N THR A 26 2.08 5.50 -12.91
CA THR A 26 1.32 6.27 -13.88
C THR A 26 2.05 6.17 -15.22
N ILE A 27 1.40 5.60 -16.22
CA ILE A 27 1.99 5.28 -17.50
C ILE A 27 1.34 6.13 -18.57
N ILE A 28 2.16 6.86 -19.34
CA ILE A 28 1.69 7.64 -20.47
C ILE A 28 2.06 6.89 -21.74
N LYS A 29 1.07 6.67 -22.60
CA LYS A 29 1.27 5.97 -23.87
C LYS A 29 0.88 6.87 -25.04
N ARG A 30 1.61 6.72 -26.13
CA ARG A 30 1.26 7.34 -27.42
C ARG A 30 0.99 6.22 -28.40
N ASP A 31 -0.23 6.16 -28.92
CA ASP A 31 -0.65 5.16 -29.92
C ASP A 31 -0.31 3.73 -29.46
N GLY A 32 -0.52 3.46 -28.16
CA GLY A 32 -0.27 2.15 -27.57
C GLY A 32 1.17 1.91 -27.11
N THR A 33 2.09 2.85 -27.34
CA THR A 33 3.48 2.71 -26.94
C THR A 33 3.76 3.56 -25.70
N GLU A 34 4.33 2.93 -24.68
CA GLU A 34 4.70 3.63 -23.45
C GLU A 34 5.83 4.64 -23.74
N ILE A 35 5.60 5.89 -23.38
CA ILE A 35 6.59 6.95 -23.56
C ILE A 35 7.07 7.54 -22.25
N SER A 36 6.34 7.32 -21.14
CA SER A 36 6.70 7.85 -19.84
C SER A 36 6.09 7.01 -18.76
N ARG A 37 6.79 6.88 -17.62
CA ARG A 37 6.30 6.17 -16.45
C ARG A 37 6.81 6.87 -15.20
N SER A 38 5.92 7.17 -14.28
CA SER A 38 6.27 7.73 -12.98
C SER A 38 5.72 6.84 -11.88
N PHE A 39 6.30 6.95 -10.69
CA PHE A 39 5.94 6.09 -9.55
C PHE A 39 5.59 6.91 -8.33
N HIS A 40 4.62 6.42 -7.59
CA HIS A 40 4.26 6.95 -6.28
C HIS A 40 4.18 5.79 -5.31
N ARG A 41 4.78 5.92 -4.14
CA ARG A 41 4.74 4.89 -3.10
C ARG A 41 4.01 5.37 -1.88
N HIS A 42 3.23 4.48 -1.28
CA HIS A 42 2.65 4.73 0.02
C HIS A 42 2.69 3.45 0.86
N VAL A 43 2.53 3.60 2.16
CA VAL A 43 2.63 2.48 3.10
C VAL A 43 1.33 2.40 3.90
N VAL A 44 0.83 1.17 4.04
CA VAL A 44 -0.34 0.88 4.87
C VAL A 44 0.15 0.18 6.13
N ALA A 45 0.02 0.85 7.27
CA ALA A 45 0.46 0.33 8.56
C ALA A 45 -0.66 -0.50 9.22
N PRO A 46 -0.31 -1.37 10.21
CA PRO A 46 -1.34 -2.18 10.90
C PRO A 46 -2.39 -1.38 11.67
N ASP A 47 -2.10 -0.11 11.98
CA ASP A 47 -3.02 0.76 12.71
C ASP A 47 -3.94 1.57 11.81
N ILE A 48 -3.99 1.25 10.52
CA ILE A 48 -4.86 1.97 9.59
C ILE A 48 -6.33 1.84 10.04
N SER A 49 -7.07 2.95 9.94
CA SER A 49 -8.50 2.93 10.26
C SER A 49 -9.29 2.16 9.20
N ALA A 50 -10.47 1.67 9.59
CA ALA A 50 -11.33 0.95 8.65
C ALA A 50 -11.74 1.86 7.47
N ASP A 51 -11.96 3.15 7.74
CA ASP A 51 -12.35 4.10 6.70
C ASP A 51 -11.22 4.32 5.69
N ASP A 52 -9.99 4.46 6.18
CA ASP A 52 -8.84 4.65 5.30
C ASP A 52 -8.53 3.38 4.51
N LEU A 53 -8.67 2.21 5.14
CA LEU A 53 -8.47 0.94 4.46
C LEU A 53 -9.50 0.75 3.35
N ALA A 54 -10.75 1.19 3.56
CA ALA A 54 -11.80 1.09 2.56
C ALA A 54 -11.48 1.90 1.29
N ASN A 55 -10.60 2.90 1.38
CA ASN A 55 -10.16 3.70 0.23
C ASN A 55 -9.03 3.04 -0.56
N GLU A 56 -8.45 1.96 -0.04
CA GLU A 56 -7.42 1.21 -0.76
C GLU A 56 -8.05 0.29 -1.80
N SER A 57 -7.23 -0.21 -2.74
CA SER A 57 -7.72 -1.17 -3.73
C SER A 57 -8.18 -2.47 -3.05
N ALA A 58 -9.04 -3.22 -3.73
CA ALA A 58 -9.52 -4.50 -3.19
C ALA A 58 -8.36 -5.46 -2.92
N GLU A 59 -7.33 -5.45 -3.75
CA GLU A 59 -6.13 -6.27 -3.57
C GLU A 59 -5.37 -5.88 -2.30
N VAL A 60 -5.15 -4.57 -2.09
CA VAL A 60 -4.48 -4.07 -0.88
C VAL A 60 -5.30 -4.39 0.36
N GLN A 61 -6.62 -4.21 0.30
CA GLN A 61 -7.50 -4.56 1.41
C GLN A 61 -7.41 -6.04 1.77
N ALA A 62 -7.39 -6.92 0.77
CA ALA A 62 -7.29 -8.36 0.99
C ALA A 62 -5.95 -8.74 1.63
N ILE A 63 -4.86 -8.14 1.17
CA ILE A 63 -3.53 -8.38 1.74
C ILE A 63 -3.47 -7.89 3.19
N CYS A 64 -3.96 -6.69 3.46
CA CYS A 64 -3.98 -6.14 4.83
C CYS A 64 -4.81 -7.01 5.76
N ASN A 65 -5.96 -7.48 5.32
CA ASN A 65 -6.81 -8.36 6.13
C ASN A 65 -6.12 -9.70 6.43
N ALA A 66 -5.29 -10.18 5.52
CA ALA A 66 -4.57 -11.44 5.71
C ALA A 66 -3.40 -11.29 6.67
N VAL A 67 -2.64 -10.19 6.59
CA VAL A 67 -1.38 -10.03 7.33
C VAL A 67 -1.52 -9.21 8.61
N HIS A 68 -2.49 -8.30 8.71
CA HIS A 68 -2.72 -7.48 9.90
C HIS A 68 -3.65 -8.20 10.86
N THR A 69 -3.14 -9.26 11.48
CA THR A 69 -3.88 -10.04 12.49
C THR A 69 -3.97 -9.24 13.78
N GLU A 70 -4.83 -9.68 14.70
CA GLU A 70 -4.94 -9.04 16.03
C GLU A 70 -3.60 -9.06 16.76
N ALA A 71 -2.83 -10.13 16.63
CA ALA A 71 -1.50 -10.23 17.25
C ALA A 71 -0.56 -9.16 16.68
N ILE A 72 -0.57 -8.94 15.37
CA ILE A 72 0.27 -7.93 14.70
C ILE A 72 -0.18 -6.52 15.10
N LYS A 73 -1.47 -6.26 15.12
CA LYS A 73 -2.00 -4.95 15.51
C LYS A 73 -1.64 -4.62 16.96
N THR A 74 -1.76 -5.57 17.86
CA THR A 74 -1.40 -5.41 19.26
C THR A 74 0.10 -5.17 19.43
N ALA A 75 0.92 -5.94 18.74
CA ALA A 75 2.37 -5.79 18.78
C ALA A 75 2.80 -4.41 18.27
N TYR A 76 2.17 -3.93 17.21
CA TYR A 76 2.47 -2.63 16.64
C TYR A 76 2.08 -1.50 17.60
N ALA A 77 0.89 -1.59 18.19
CA ALA A 77 0.43 -0.61 19.19
C ALA A 77 1.37 -0.54 20.38
N THR A 78 1.85 -1.68 20.87
CA THR A 78 2.82 -1.76 21.95
C THR A 78 4.13 -1.11 21.55
N HIS A 79 4.61 -1.38 20.33
CA HIS A 79 5.84 -0.80 19.81
C HIS A 79 5.76 0.72 19.75
N LEU A 80 4.64 1.27 19.26
CA LEU A 80 4.44 2.72 19.18
C LEU A 80 4.40 3.34 20.59
N ALA A 81 3.75 2.69 21.54
CA ALA A 81 3.67 3.16 22.93
C ALA A 81 5.06 3.22 23.56
N GLU A 82 5.92 2.24 23.28
CA GLU A 82 7.29 2.19 23.79
C GLU A 82 8.17 3.31 23.22
N GLN A 83 7.83 3.86 22.07
CA GLN A 83 8.60 4.92 21.44
C GLN A 83 8.17 6.33 21.88
N GLU A 84 7.08 6.44 22.63
CA GLU A 84 6.56 7.71 23.11
C GLU A 84 7.14 8.15 24.45
N ILE A 85 8.38 7.91 24.68
CA ILE A 85 9.02 8.26 25.96
C ILE A 85 9.63 9.65 25.90
#